data_d8a81cdfe7a3a5861e2f066a8c4b5cef
#
_entry.id   d8a81cdfe7a3a5861e2f066a8c4b5cef
#
_cell.length_a   1.000
_cell.length_b   1.000
_cell.length_c   1.000
_cell.angle_alpha   90.00
_cell.angle_beta   90.00
_cell.angle_gamma   90.00
#
_symmetry.space_group_name_H-M   'P 1'
#
loop_
_entity.id
_entity.type
_entity.pdbx_description
1 polymer ?
#
loop_
_entity_poly.entity_id
_entity_poly.type
_entity_poly.pdbx_seq_one_letter_code
_entity_poly.pdbx_strand_id
1 'polypeptide(L)'
;MNRSAGASRDRKTAGKSGAGRRSGQVKRKVHPKKSGNAPKKKRRSGTPDKGPTVPFQAASRFKKKNPRHMKPDEFRKWGREVVDWIADYFDRLESYPVMSRSKPGEIRSLLPAHPPEQGEDFSAILGDLDRLMPGITHWQSPNFFAFFPANNSFPSILGELVSAGLGVQGMLWATSPACTELETHVLDWTADLLGLPGCFKSDSAGSGVIQDSASSATLCALLAARERATGLDSNERGYRGGLTVYATAQTHSSVEKAVKIAGIGRSNLRFVDTDRTFAMRPDALASAIHADKKAGLVPAFACATIGTTSSGAMDPVAEIGRICREEGLWLHVDGAMAGTAAVCPEFRHFFEGLELADSFCFNPHKWMFTNFDCDCFYVSDRKSLIRALSILPEYLRNKATESGAVIDYRDWQVPLGRRFRALKLWFVLRWYGAEGLRFHVRRHVELAQMFASTVESSDDFELACPVPLNLVCFRHRAGNEFNRELLEQLNASGRLYLTHTVLGGLFTLRFCIGQTGTERRHVEAAWDLIEKTAAELHQRSP
;
A
#
# COMPACT_ATOMS: atom_id res chain seq x y z
N MET A 1 -8.06 -30.68 -54.12
CA MET A 1 -6.96 -31.12 -55.00
C MET A 1 -5.75 -31.25 -54.09
N ASN A 2 -5.44 -32.45 -53.80
CA ASN A 2 -4.18 -33.19 -53.88
C ASN A 2 -3.11 -32.73 -52.89
N ARG A 3 -2.85 -33.51 -51.82
CA ARG A 3 -1.96 -34.72 -51.70
C ARG A 3 -0.51 -34.28 -51.60
N SER A 4 0.39 -34.73 -50.73
CA SER A 4 0.60 -36.02 -50.03
C SER A 4 1.81 -35.84 -49.15
N ALA A 5 1.91 -36.30 -47.92
CA ALA A 5 2.27 -37.67 -47.53
C ALA A 5 3.81 -37.95 -47.54
N GLY A 6 4.29 -38.53 -46.46
CA GLY A 6 5.40 -39.41 -46.33
C GLY A 6 6.14 -39.20 -45.01
N ALA A 7 5.92 -39.89 -43.86
CA ALA A 7 6.28 -41.28 -43.51
C ALA A 7 7.83 -41.48 -43.55
N SER A 8 8.51 -41.94 -42.57
CA SER A 8 8.42 -43.00 -41.59
C SER A 8 9.84 -43.47 -41.23
N ARG A 9 9.93 -44.09 -40.08
CA ARG A 9 10.78 -45.22 -39.61
C ARG A 9 12.07 -44.88 -38.86
N ASP A 10 12.06 -45.26 -37.66
CA ASP A 10 12.24 -46.56 -36.96
C ASP A 10 13.68 -46.95 -36.66
N ARG A 11 13.92 -47.29 -35.45
CA ARG A 11 14.44 -48.53 -34.79
C ARG A 11 15.47 -48.20 -33.68
N LYS A 12 15.10 -48.50 -32.44
CA LYS A 12 15.38 -49.73 -31.65
C LYS A 12 16.87 -50.04 -31.44
N THR A 13 17.28 -50.09 -30.18
CA THR A 13 17.67 -51.26 -29.36
C THR A 13 18.17 -50.77 -27.99
N ALA A 14 17.64 -51.10 -26.84
CA ALA A 14 17.71 -52.32 -26.06
C ALA A 14 19.14 -52.68 -25.55
N GLY A 15 19.31 -52.66 -24.25
CA GLY A 15 20.46 -53.18 -23.55
C GLY A 15 20.32 -53.13 -22.03
N LYS A 16 20.15 -54.29 -21.45
CA LYS A 16 19.81 -54.69 -20.07
C LYS A 16 20.96 -54.61 -19.08
N SER A 17 20.54 -54.59 -17.81
CA SER A 17 21.10 -55.27 -16.59
C SER A 17 22.25 -54.53 -15.89
N GLY A 18 22.32 -54.44 -14.59
CA GLY A 18 22.07 -55.37 -13.57
C GLY A 18 22.22 -54.81 -12.14
N ALA A 19 21.71 -55.55 -11.26
CA ALA A 19 21.50 -55.37 -9.84
C ALA A 19 22.77 -55.15 -9.00
N GLY A 20 22.58 -54.53 -7.84
CA GLY A 20 23.58 -54.46 -6.78
C GLY A 20 23.07 -53.79 -5.51
N ARG A 21 22.28 -54.53 -4.70
CA ARG A 21 22.00 -54.21 -3.29
C ARG A 21 23.30 -54.16 -2.47
N ARG A 22 23.47 -53.20 -1.58
CA ARG A 22 24.05 -53.44 -0.24
C ARG A 22 23.61 -52.38 0.74
N SER A 23 22.84 -52.81 1.72
CA SER A 23 22.53 -52.21 3.00
C SER A 23 23.79 -52.08 3.88
N GLY A 24 23.93 -50.96 4.57
CA GLY A 24 24.93 -50.73 5.59
C GLY A 24 24.30 -50.10 6.82
N GLN A 25 23.83 -50.97 7.74
CA GLN A 25 23.49 -50.59 9.11
C GLN A 25 24.78 -50.25 9.87
N VAL A 26 24.82 -49.12 10.55
CA VAL A 26 25.82 -48.84 11.59
C VAL A 26 25.11 -48.88 12.95
N LYS A 27 25.53 -49.92 13.73
CA LYS A 27 25.09 -50.24 15.10
C LYS A 27 25.68 -49.24 16.09
N ARG A 28 24.82 -48.73 16.98
CA ARG A 28 25.21 -48.11 18.24
C ARG A 28 25.73 -49.15 19.19
N LYS A 29 26.90 -48.94 19.77
CA LYS A 29 27.38 -49.66 20.95
C LYS A 29 27.18 -48.81 22.20
N VAL A 30 26.40 -49.37 23.12
CA VAL A 30 26.28 -48.99 24.54
C VAL A 30 27.28 -49.83 25.31
N HIS A 31 28.05 -49.22 26.20
CA HIS A 31 28.74 -49.97 27.28
C HIS A 31 28.61 -49.27 28.65
N PRO A 32 28.62 -50.02 29.74
CA PRO A 32 27.96 -49.66 30.99
C PRO A 32 28.87 -49.11 32.09
N LYS A 33 28.20 -48.57 33.12
CA LYS A 33 28.74 -48.03 34.36
C LYS A 33 29.59 -49.07 35.17
N LYS A 34 30.69 -48.56 35.75
CA LYS A 34 31.24 -49.15 37.02
C LYS A 34 31.50 -48.01 38.00
N SER A 35 31.00 -48.29 39.23
CA SER A 35 31.16 -47.54 40.46
C SER A 35 32.58 -47.70 41.03
N GLY A 36 33.10 -46.68 41.69
CA GLY A 36 34.33 -46.74 42.44
C GLY A 36 34.56 -45.52 43.34
N ASN A 37 34.72 -45.80 44.58
CA ASN A 37 34.81 -45.00 45.81
C ASN A 37 35.76 -43.80 45.76
N ALA A 38 35.40 -42.78 46.56
CA ALA A 38 36.19 -41.66 46.98
C ALA A 38 37.39 -41.99 47.89
N PRO A 39 38.39 -41.10 47.96
CA PRO A 39 38.76 -40.57 49.28
C PRO A 39 38.89 -39.01 49.29
N LYS A 40 38.55 -38.49 50.47
CA LYS A 40 38.64 -37.06 50.85
C LYS A 40 40.09 -36.56 50.82
N LYS A 41 40.33 -35.40 50.18
CA LYS A 41 41.51 -34.53 50.47
C LYS A 41 41.17 -33.07 50.40
N LYS A 42 41.40 -32.42 51.52
CA LYS A 42 41.78 -31.04 51.92
C LYS A 42 41.56 -29.91 50.91
N ARG A 43 40.76 -28.96 51.37
CA ARG A 43 40.67 -27.57 50.85
C ARG A 43 42.06 -26.92 50.82
N ARG A 44 42.48 -26.46 49.65
CA ARG A 44 43.44 -25.35 49.49
C ARG A 44 42.67 -24.24 48.74
N SER A 45 42.63 -23.08 49.38
CA SER A 45 42.19 -21.80 48.82
C SER A 45 43.17 -21.39 47.70
N GLY A 46 42.72 -21.52 46.45
CA GLY A 46 43.39 -21.00 45.24
C GLY A 46 42.49 -19.94 44.61
N THR A 47 42.97 -18.76 44.58
CA THR A 47 42.44 -17.62 43.80
C THR A 47 42.25 -18.07 42.34
N PRO A 48 41.14 -17.69 41.67
CA PRO A 48 40.98 -18.02 40.25
C PRO A 48 41.99 -17.26 39.42
N ASP A 49 42.77 -18.01 38.66
CA ASP A 49 43.70 -17.53 37.64
C ASP A 49 42.96 -16.64 36.65
N LYS A 50 43.27 -15.33 36.66
CA LYS A 50 42.83 -14.40 35.66
C LYS A 50 43.65 -14.68 34.40
N GLY A 51 43.07 -15.38 33.43
CA GLY A 51 43.63 -15.49 32.11
C GLY A 51 44.00 -14.10 31.53
N PRO A 52 44.88 -14.02 30.53
CA PRO A 52 45.45 -12.78 30.08
C PRO A 52 44.32 -11.86 29.54
N THR A 53 43.95 -10.89 30.34
CA THR A 53 43.19 -9.71 29.87
C THR A 53 44.08 -9.00 28.91
N VAL A 54 43.81 -9.10 27.60
CA VAL A 54 44.35 -8.17 26.62
C VAL A 54 43.89 -6.79 27.06
N PRO A 55 44.77 -5.87 27.44
CA PRO A 55 44.35 -4.53 27.79
C PRO A 55 43.83 -3.89 26.52
N PHE A 56 42.52 -3.60 26.53
CA PHE A 56 41.94 -2.69 25.55
C PHE A 56 42.65 -1.36 25.73
N GLN A 57 43.72 -1.14 24.96
CA GLN A 57 44.36 0.16 24.90
C GLN A 57 43.34 1.11 24.31
N ALA A 58 42.61 1.79 25.17
CA ALA A 58 41.83 2.96 24.80
C ALA A 58 42.82 3.93 24.14
N ALA A 59 42.70 4.07 22.84
CA ALA A 59 43.53 4.93 22.04
C ALA A 59 43.43 6.37 22.60
N SER A 60 44.44 6.80 23.34
CA SER A 60 44.57 8.11 24.01
C SER A 60 44.78 9.26 23.01
N ARG A 61 44.25 9.16 21.80
CA ARG A 61 44.31 10.19 20.75
C ARG A 61 42.99 10.87 20.41
N PHE A 62 41.88 10.53 21.05
CA PHE A 62 40.58 11.19 20.82
C PHE A 62 40.34 12.31 21.85
N LYS A 63 41.13 13.39 21.81
CA LYS A 63 40.73 14.69 22.36
C LYS A 63 39.81 15.44 21.40
N LYS A 64 38.83 14.78 20.82
CA LYS A 64 37.74 15.39 20.05
C LYS A 64 36.43 14.91 20.66
N LYS A 65 35.47 15.83 20.83
CA LYS A 65 34.16 15.66 21.48
C LYS A 65 33.71 14.20 21.51
N ASN A 66 33.63 13.59 22.69
CA ASN A 66 33.10 12.22 22.80
C ASN A 66 31.79 12.15 22.06
N PRO A 67 31.57 11.11 21.20
CA PRO A 67 30.30 10.88 20.57
C PRO A 67 29.20 10.87 21.65
N ARG A 68 28.22 11.74 21.51
CA ARG A 68 27.18 11.89 22.52
C ARG A 68 25.80 11.95 21.85
N HIS A 69 24.80 11.48 22.53
CA HIS A 69 23.42 11.68 22.12
C HIS A 69 23.06 13.17 22.20
N MET A 70 22.19 13.61 21.28
CA MET A 70 21.59 14.95 21.31
C MET A 70 20.83 15.14 22.62
N LYS A 71 21.06 16.26 23.30
CA LYS A 71 20.35 16.59 24.54
C LYS A 71 18.97 17.18 24.26
N PRO A 72 18.01 17.10 25.21
CA PRO A 72 16.68 17.66 25.05
C PRO A 72 16.63 19.13 24.61
N ASP A 73 17.57 19.98 25.11
CA ASP A 73 17.59 21.39 24.71
C ASP A 73 18.08 21.60 23.27
N GLU A 74 19.03 20.78 22.83
CA GLU A 74 19.45 20.75 21.42
C GLU A 74 18.34 20.22 20.51
N PHE A 75 17.64 19.19 20.96
CA PHE A 75 16.46 18.67 20.25
C PHE A 75 15.36 19.74 20.13
N ARG A 76 15.08 20.51 21.21
CA ARG A 76 14.12 21.62 21.14
C ARG A 76 14.54 22.70 20.15
N LYS A 77 15.82 23.06 20.13
CA LYS A 77 16.34 24.04 19.18
C LYS A 77 16.13 23.56 17.75
N TRP A 78 16.71 22.42 17.42
CA TRP A 78 16.66 21.90 16.06
C TRP A 78 15.28 21.46 15.62
N GLY A 79 14.46 21.01 16.54
CA GLY A 79 13.06 20.69 16.26
C GLY A 79 12.25 21.90 15.81
N ARG A 80 12.49 23.08 16.41
CA ARG A 80 11.89 24.34 15.96
C ARG A 80 12.38 24.71 14.56
N GLU A 81 13.68 24.67 14.32
CA GLU A 81 14.26 24.94 13.00
C GLU A 81 13.69 24.02 11.91
N VAL A 82 13.48 22.73 12.21
CA VAL A 82 12.86 21.77 11.26
C VAL A 82 11.39 22.11 11.01
N VAL A 83 10.63 22.48 12.06
CA VAL A 83 9.23 22.87 11.91
C VAL A 83 9.12 24.16 11.08
N ASP A 84 9.98 25.15 11.35
CA ASP A 84 10.03 26.40 10.58
C ASP A 84 10.41 26.11 9.12
N TRP A 85 11.42 25.27 8.87
CA TRP A 85 11.80 24.85 7.52
C TRP A 85 10.65 24.20 6.75
N ILE A 86 9.87 23.33 7.44
CA ILE A 86 8.69 22.68 6.81
C ILE A 86 7.63 23.74 6.47
N ALA A 87 7.35 24.67 7.38
CA ALA A 87 6.38 25.75 7.13
C ALA A 87 6.81 26.63 5.95
N ASP A 88 8.08 27.06 5.92
CA ASP A 88 8.67 27.83 4.82
C ASP A 88 8.65 27.08 3.48
N TYR A 89 8.81 25.74 3.51
CA TYR A 89 8.65 24.91 2.33
C TYR A 89 7.22 25.00 1.76
N PHE A 90 6.21 24.90 2.63
CA PHE A 90 4.81 25.02 2.19
C PHE A 90 4.48 26.41 1.67
N ASP A 91 5.01 27.47 2.28
CA ASP A 91 4.81 28.85 1.82
C ASP A 91 5.40 29.10 0.42
N ARG A 92 6.50 28.40 0.09
CA ARG A 92 7.20 28.51 -1.19
C ARG A 92 6.81 27.43 -2.21
N LEU A 93 5.85 26.55 -1.88
CA LEU A 93 5.56 25.33 -2.63
C LEU A 93 5.20 25.58 -4.10
N GLU A 94 4.43 26.65 -4.39
CA GLU A 94 4.05 27.04 -5.74
C GLU A 94 5.21 27.63 -6.57
N SER A 95 6.32 28.01 -5.94
CA SER A 95 7.51 28.51 -6.64
C SER A 95 8.40 27.41 -7.22
N TYR A 96 8.22 26.16 -6.77
CA TYR A 96 8.98 25.02 -7.27
C TYR A 96 8.32 24.40 -8.52
N PRO A 97 9.10 23.83 -9.46
CA PRO A 97 8.54 23.00 -10.50
C PRO A 97 7.85 21.78 -9.88
N VAL A 98 6.62 21.47 -10.30
CA VAL A 98 5.85 20.37 -9.69
C VAL A 98 6.57 19.03 -9.82
N MET A 99 7.07 18.72 -11.03
CA MET A 99 7.88 17.53 -11.28
C MET A 99 9.38 17.88 -11.26
N SER A 100 10.19 17.06 -10.60
CA SER A 100 11.65 17.20 -10.63
C SER A 100 12.16 17.12 -12.06
N ARG A 101 13.14 17.98 -12.39
CA ARG A 101 13.84 18.01 -13.67
C ARG A 101 15.23 17.37 -13.60
N SER A 102 15.59 16.79 -12.45
CA SER A 102 16.89 16.16 -12.25
C SER A 102 17.08 14.93 -13.13
N LYS A 103 18.29 14.78 -13.66
CA LYS A 103 18.69 13.61 -14.43
C LYS A 103 19.15 12.47 -13.52
N PRO A 104 19.07 11.20 -13.98
CA PRO A 104 19.60 10.07 -13.21
C PRO A 104 21.06 10.28 -12.80
N GLY A 105 21.33 10.14 -11.47
CA GLY A 105 22.66 10.30 -10.89
C GLY A 105 23.03 11.72 -10.46
N GLU A 106 22.29 12.74 -10.89
CA GLU A 106 22.59 14.15 -10.58
C GLU A 106 22.52 14.41 -9.09
N ILE A 107 21.41 14.05 -8.42
CA ILE A 107 21.28 14.24 -6.96
C ILE A 107 22.36 13.45 -6.21
N ARG A 108 22.61 12.21 -6.62
CA ARG A 108 23.65 11.40 -5.99
C ARG A 108 25.05 12.04 -6.07
N SER A 109 25.35 12.74 -7.16
CA SER A 109 26.65 13.42 -7.35
C SER A 109 26.84 14.63 -6.42
N LEU A 110 25.75 15.16 -5.83
CA LEU A 110 25.80 16.27 -4.86
C LEU A 110 26.06 15.78 -3.42
N LEU A 111 25.95 14.48 -3.19
CA LEU A 111 26.11 13.89 -1.86
C LEU A 111 27.55 13.43 -1.62
N PRO A 112 28.02 13.42 -0.35
CA PRO A 112 29.34 12.88 0.00
C PRO A 112 29.50 11.44 -0.48
N ALA A 113 30.68 11.11 -1.02
CA ALA A 113 30.99 9.77 -1.54
C ALA A 113 31.09 8.70 -0.44
N HIS A 114 31.42 9.12 0.78
CA HIS A 114 31.63 8.25 1.94
C HIS A 114 30.90 8.80 3.17
N PRO A 115 30.51 7.94 4.13
CA PRO A 115 29.96 8.41 5.39
C PRO A 115 31.02 9.21 6.16
N PRO A 116 30.63 10.24 6.93
CA PRO A 116 31.57 11.01 7.72
C PRO A 116 32.14 10.16 8.87
N GLU A 117 33.47 10.20 9.05
CA GLU A 117 34.14 9.55 10.19
C GLU A 117 33.80 10.19 11.54
N GLN A 118 33.36 11.42 11.54
CA GLN A 118 32.96 12.16 12.73
C GLN A 118 31.60 12.78 12.51
N GLY A 119 30.77 12.84 13.57
CA GLY A 119 29.48 13.51 13.52
C GLY A 119 29.63 14.98 13.14
N GLU A 120 28.71 15.46 12.33
CA GLU A 120 28.65 16.82 11.80
C GLU A 120 27.75 17.71 12.66
N ASP A 121 27.81 19.03 12.44
CA ASP A 121 26.86 19.94 13.03
C ASP A 121 25.50 19.77 12.40
N PHE A 122 24.42 19.82 13.20
CA PHE A 122 23.08 19.58 12.70
C PHE A 122 22.64 20.64 11.69
N SER A 123 23.16 21.87 11.77
CA SER A 123 22.91 22.92 10.77
C SER A 123 23.43 22.56 9.38
N ALA A 124 24.55 21.86 9.29
CA ALA A 124 25.09 21.38 8.01
C ALA A 124 24.18 20.28 7.43
N ILE A 125 23.70 19.35 8.28
CA ILE A 125 22.77 18.30 7.87
C ILE A 125 21.44 18.90 7.37
N LEU A 126 20.91 19.90 8.07
CA LEU A 126 19.69 20.60 7.67
C LEU A 126 19.90 21.38 6.36
N GLY A 127 21.05 22.01 6.19
CA GLY A 127 21.42 22.73 4.97
C GLY A 127 21.56 21.83 3.73
N ASP A 128 21.84 20.53 3.90
CA ASP A 128 21.87 19.59 2.79
C ASP A 128 20.50 19.36 2.14
N LEU A 129 19.41 19.68 2.84
CA LEU A 129 18.07 19.60 2.26
C LEU A 129 17.95 20.49 1.01
N ASP A 130 18.59 21.66 1.00
CA ASP A 130 18.56 22.56 -0.17
C ASP A 130 19.22 21.91 -1.41
N ARG A 131 20.22 21.05 -1.20
CA ARG A 131 20.85 20.27 -2.28
C ARG A 131 19.93 19.16 -2.82
N LEU A 132 19.01 18.65 -2.00
CA LEU A 132 18.06 17.61 -2.38
C LEU A 132 16.83 18.17 -3.08
N MET A 133 16.46 19.43 -2.81
CA MET A 133 15.25 20.07 -3.32
C MET A 133 15.08 19.97 -4.83
N PRO A 134 16.10 20.15 -5.70
CA PRO A 134 15.94 19.97 -7.14
C PRO A 134 15.50 18.57 -7.58
N GLY A 135 15.81 17.54 -6.76
CA GLY A 135 15.42 16.15 -7.00
C GLY A 135 14.03 15.78 -6.47
N ILE A 136 13.37 16.69 -5.78
CA ILE A 136 12.03 16.43 -5.22
C ILE A 136 10.95 16.68 -6.29
N THR A 137 10.10 15.72 -6.52
CA THR A 137 8.80 15.95 -7.15
C THR A 137 7.84 16.37 -6.04
N HIS A 138 7.27 17.57 -6.18
CA HIS A 138 6.52 18.21 -5.10
C HIS A 138 5.07 17.70 -5.08
N TRP A 139 4.86 16.54 -4.45
CA TRP A 139 3.54 15.91 -4.31
C TRP A 139 2.51 16.78 -3.61
N GLN A 140 2.94 17.70 -2.75
CA GLN A 140 2.04 18.62 -2.04
C GLN A 140 1.70 19.88 -2.83
N SER A 141 2.29 20.06 -4.01
CA SER A 141 1.96 21.19 -4.88
C SER A 141 0.47 21.20 -5.22
N PRO A 142 -0.23 22.34 -5.13
CA PRO A 142 -1.62 22.45 -5.53
C PRO A 142 -1.85 22.19 -7.04
N ASN A 143 -0.79 22.19 -7.84
CA ASN A 143 -0.76 21.87 -9.27
C ASN A 143 -0.32 20.43 -9.57
N PHE A 144 -0.24 19.57 -8.55
CA PHE A 144 0.03 18.15 -8.72
C PHE A 144 -1.28 17.40 -8.95
N PHE A 145 -1.58 17.08 -10.20
CA PHE A 145 -2.79 16.37 -10.63
C PHE A 145 -2.50 14.95 -11.12
N ALA A 146 -1.26 14.49 -10.96
CA ALA A 146 -0.81 13.17 -11.39
C ALA A 146 -1.24 12.06 -10.41
N PHE A 147 -1.32 10.81 -10.89
CA PHE A 147 -1.65 9.62 -10.10
C PHE A 147 -2.97 9.75 -9.33
N PHE A 148 -2.99 9.31 -8.09
CA PHE A 148 -3.91 9.74 -7.04
C PHE A 148 -3.14 10.64 -6.07
N PRO A 149 -3.82 11.51 -5.30
CA PRO A 149 -3.14 12.33 -4.31
C PRO A 149 -2.44 11.47 -3.27
N ALA A 150 -1.33 11.98 -2.73
CA ALA A 150 -0.73 11.52 -1.49
C ALA A 150 -0.65 12.75 -0.58
N ASN A 151 -1.81 13.28 -0.23
CA ASN A 151 -1.89 14.53 0.51
C ASN A 151 -1.49 14.36 1.97
N ASN A 152 -1.05 15.44 2.57
CA ASN A 152 -0.79 15.53 3.99
C ASN A 152 -1.44 16.80 4.58
N SER A 153 -1.28 16.98 5.87
CA SER A 153 -1.67 18.20 6.57
C SER A 153 -0.77 18.43 7.78
N PHE A 154 -0.69 19.67 8.25
CA PHE A 154 0.10 19.98 9.45
C PHE A 154 -0.32 19.16 10.68
N PRO A 155 -1.62 18.97 10.99
CA PRO A 155 -2.02 18.07 12.06
C PRO A 155 -1.47 16.66 11.91
N SER A 156 -1.47 16.12 10.70
CA SER A 156 -0.93 14.79 10.42
C SER A 156 0.58 14.71 10.65
N ILE A 157 1.34 15.72 10.18
CA ILE A 157 2.79 15.83 10.37
C ILE A 157 3.14 15.91 11.86
N LEU A 158 2.39 16.71 12.63
CA LEU A 158 2.59 16.82 14.08
C LEU A 158 2.27 15.51 14.80
N GLY A 159 1.21 14.81 14.39
CA GLY A 159 0.88 13.48 14.90
C GLY A 159 1.97 12.44 14.64
N GLU A 160 2.57 12.46 13.45
CA GLU A 160 3.71 11.60 13.10
C GLU A 160 4.96 11.95 13.92
N LEU A 161 5.27 13.24 14.12
CA LEU A 161 6.38 13.69 14.95
C LEU A 161 6.25 13.18 16.39
N VAL A 162 5.05 13.26 16.97
CA VAL A 162 4.79 12.71 18.31
C VAL A 162 4.94 11.19 18.32
N SER A 163 4.41 10.49 17.31
CA SER A 163 4.56 9.04 17.17
C SER A 163 6.04 8.62 17.11
N ALA A 164 6.84 9.32 16.32
CA ALA A 164 8.28 9.08 16.21
C ALA A 164 9.00 9.36 17.55
N GLY A 165 8.61 10.43 18.26
CA GLY A 165 9.17 10.78 19.56
C GLY A 165 8.86 9.77 20.67
N LEU A 166 7.68 9.16 20.65
CA LEU A 166 7.30 8.10 21.60
C LEU A 166 8.04 6.80 21.34
N GLY A 167 8.34 6.47 20.08
CA GLY A 167 9.11 5.28 19.70
C GLY A 167 8.45 3.95 20.08
N VAL A 168 7.13 3.91 20.22
CA VAL A 168 6.41 2.70 20.66
C VAL A 168 6.29 1.66 19.55
N GLN A 169 6.19 0.40 19.98
CA GLN A 169 5.91 -0.75 19.11
C GLN A 169 4.49 -1.24 19.30
N GLY A 170 3.64 -1.03 18.27
CA GLY A 170 2.22 -1.39 18.29
C GLY A 170 1.92 -2.85 17.91
N MET A 171 2.85 -3.77 18.10
CA MET A 171 2.67 -5.18 17.71
C MET A 171 1.70 -5.94 18.60
N LEU A 172 1.75 -5.69 19.89
CA LEU A 172 0.92 -6.34 20.91
C LEU A 172 0.24 -5.25 21.76
N TRP A 173 -0.89 -5.59 22.35
CA TRP A 173 -1.49 -4.74 23.38
C TRP A 173 -0.51 -4.51 24.53
N ALA A 174 0.16 -5.55 25.00
CA ALA A 174 1.11 -5.48 26.11
C ALA A 174 2.33 -4.56 25.84
N THR A 175 2.75 -4.40 24.59
CA THR A 175 3.89 -3.52 24.24
C THR A 175 3.49 -2.05 24.15
N SER A 176 2.22 -1.75 23.93
CA SER A 176 1.64 -0.41 24.04
C SER A 176 0.11 -0.48 24.02
N PRO A 177 -0.54 -0.57 25.19
CA PRO A 177 -2.01 -0.55 25.27
C PRO A 177 -2.61 0.67 24.56
N ALA A 178 -2.03 1.84 24.78
CA ALA A 178 -2.49 3.09 24.14
C ALA A 178 -2.42 3.05 22.61
N CYS A 179 -1.40 2.40 22.05
CA CYS A 179 -1.28 2.24 20.60
C CYS A 179 -2.41 1.36 20.04
N THR A 180 -2.63 0.21 20.66
CA THR A 180 -3.66 -0.75 20.22
C THR A 180 -5.08 -0.19 20.42
N GLU A 181 -5.38 0.36 21.60
CA GLU A 181 -6.71 0.85 21.92
C GLU A 181 -7.07 2.10 21.10
N LEU A 182 -6.12 3.01 20.90
CA LEU A 182 -6.35 4.16 20.02
C LEU A 182 -6.57 3.72 18.57
N GLU A 183 -5.84 2.73 18.07
CA GLU A 183 -6.03 2.22 16.71
C GLU A 183 -7.43 1.63 16.54
N THR A 184 -7.86 0.77 17.45
CA THR A 184 -9.20 0.20 17.45
C THR A 184 -10.27 1.29 17.47
N HIS A 185 -10.12 2.27 18.38
CA HIS A 185 -11.07 3.37 18.53
C HIS A 185 -11.16 4.27 17.30
N VAL A 186 -10.01 4.62 16.69
CA VAL A 186 -9.96 5.46 15.48
C VAL A 186 -10.55 4.74 14.29
N LEU A 187 -10.34 3.42 14.18
CA LEU A 187 -10.93 2.62 13.12
C LEU A 187 -12.45 2.52 13.25
N ASP A 188 -12.98 2.35 14.47
CA ASP A 188 -14.43 2.39 14.71
C ASP A 188 -15.03 3.76 14.39
N TRP A 189 -14.37 4.85 14.80
CA TRP A 189 -14.77 6.21 14.42
C TRP A 189 -14.77 6.42 12.91
N THR A 190 -13.77 5.88 12.24
CA THR A 190 -13.66 5.99 10.81
C THR A 190 -14.75 5.17 10.11
N ALA A 191 -15.06 3.98 10.62
CA ALA A 191 -16.19 3.19 10.14
C ALA A 191 -17.53 3.94 10.27
N ASP A 192 -17.79 4.58 11.42
CA ASP A 192 -18.99 5.40 11.62
C ASP A 192 -19.01 6.62 10.68
N LEU A 193 -17.87 7.31 10.53
CA LEU A 193 -17.74 8.49 9.69
C LEU A 193 -18.01 8.18 8.21
N LEU A 194 -17.54 7.03 7.74
CA LEU A 194 -17.77 6.55 6.38
C LEU A 194 -19.15 5.89 6.19
N GLY A 195 -19.85 5.55 7.28
CA GLY A 195 -21.09 4.80 7.23
C GLY A 195 -20.89 3.35 6.81
N LEU A 196 -19.77 2.73 7.20
CA LEU A 196 -19.50 1.32 6.90
C LEU A 196 -20.47 0.40 7.65
N PRO A 197 -20.76 -0.79 7.10
CA PRO A 197 -21.56 -1.81 7.79
C PRO A 197 -21.02 -2.18 9.16
N GLY A 198 -21.93 -2.46 10.12
CA GLY A 198 -21.57 -2.81 11.50
C GLY A 198 -20.67 -4.05 11.61
N CYS A 199 -20.66 -4.94 10.62
CA CYS A 199 -19.77 -6.10 10.60
C CYS A 199 -18.27 -5.73 10.55
N PHE A 200 -17.92 -4.48 10.23
CA PHE A 200 -16.53 -3.98 10.21
C PHE A 200 -16.11 -3.30 11.51
N LYS A 201 -16.97 -3.23 12.53
CA LYS A 201 -16.66 -2.62 13.83
C LYS A 201 -16.07 -3.62 14.81
N SER A 202 -15.31 -3.12 15.77
CA SER A 202 -14.58 -3.95 16.75
C SER A 202 -15.49 -4.72 17.72
N ASP A 203 -16.71 -4.27 17.92
CA ASP A 203 -17.74 -4.91 18.74
C ASP A 203 -18.50 -6.04 18.02
N SER A 204 -18.17 -6.30 16.75
CA SER A 204 -18.74 -7.37 15.92
C SER A 204 -17.76 -8.56 15.76
N ALA A 205 -18.07 -9.49 14.84
CA ALA A 205 -17.15 -10.56 14.44
C ALA A 205 -15.94 -10.03 13.63
N GLY A 206 -16.10 -8.88 13.00
CA GLY A 206 -15.06 -8.20 12.24
C GLY A 206 -14.26 -7.19 13.06
N SER A 207 -13.49 -6.40 12.41
CA SER A 207 -12.82 -5.16 12.86
C SER A 207 -11.91 -4.61 11.76
N GLY A 208 -11.21 -3.51 12.04
CA GLY A 208 -10.17 -2.93 11.19
C GLY A 208 -8.76 -3.06 11.75
N VAL A 209 -7.77 -2.82 10.90
CA VAL A 209 -6.35 -2.66 11.24
C VAL A 209 -5.74 -1.60 10.32
N ILE A 210 -4.82 -0.76 10.83
CA ILE A 210 -4.10 0.19 9.99
C ILE A 210 -2.84 -0.48 9.43
N GLN A 211 -2.80 -0.63 8.10
CA GLN A 211 -1.64 -1.14 7.35
C GLN A 211 -0.86 -0.01 6.67
N ASP A 212 0.23 -0.36 5.99
CA ASP A 212 1.06 0.58 5.23
C ASP A 212 0.43 0.96 3.88
N SER A 213 -0.32 0.07 3.28
CA SER A 213 -0.89 0.28 1.94
C SER A 213 -2.03 -0.66 1.62
N ALA A 214 -2.93 -0.24 0.72
CA ALA A 214 -3.93 -1.12 0.13
C ALA A 214 -3.32 -2.35 -0.56
N SER A 215 -2.07 -2.28 -1.01
CA SER A 215 -1.38 -3.46 -1.55
C SER A 215 -1.13 -4.54 -0.50
N SER A 216 -0.78 -4.15 0.73
CA SER A 216 -0.65 -5.06 1.87
C SER A 216 -2.01 -5.58 2.33
N ALA A 217 -3.04 -4.72 2.36
CA ALA A 217 -4.42 -5.10 2.64
C ALA A 217 -4.94 -6.15 1.65
N THR A 218 -4.79 -5.89 0.35
CA THR A 218 -5.16 -6.85 -0.72
C THR A 218 -4.43 -8.19 -0.58
N LEU A 219 -3.13 -8.16 -0.27
CA LEU A 219 -2.35 -9.38 -0.04
C LEU A 219 -2.88 -10.16 1.16
N CYS A 220 -3.12 -9.50 2.30
CA CYS A 220 -3.67 -10.13 3.50
C CYS A 220 -5.07 -10.71 3.24
N ALA A 221 -5.93 -9.98 2.54
CA ALA A 221 -7.26 -10.46 2.13
C ALA A 221 -7.16 -11.71 1.24
N LEU A 222 -6.26 -11.70 0.25
CA LEU A 222 -6.05 -12.85 -0.64
C LEU A 222 -5.47 -14.06 0.08
N LEU A 223 -4.55 -13.86 1.05
CA LEU A 223 -4.03 -14.94 1.88
C LEU A 223 -5.14 -15.55 2.75
N ALA A 224 -5.98 -14.71 3.38
CA ALA A 224 -7.14 -15.18 4.14
C ALA A 224 -8.13 -15.96 3.26
N ALA A 225 -8.40 -15.47 2.04
CA ALA A 225 -9.23 -16.16 1.06
C ALA A 225 -8.65 -17.52 0.65
N ARG A 226 -7.34 -17.57 0.38
CA ARG A 226 -6.63 -18.81 0.04
C ARG A 226 -6.76 -19.85 1.17
N GLU A 227 -6.50 -19.42 2.40
CA GLU A 227 -6.57 -20.32 3.56
C GLU A 227 -8.01 -20.77 3.85
N ARG A 228 -9.02 -19.88 3.65
CA ARG A 228 -10.43 -20.25 3.73
C ARG A 228 -10.79 -21.30 2.69
N ALA A 229 -10.39 -21.10 1.44
CA ALA A 229 -10.70 -22.00 0.33
C ALA A 229 -9.99 -23.36 0.42
N THR A 230 -8.83 -23.43 1.08
CA THR A 230 -8.04 -24.66 1.24
C THR A 230 -8.14 -25.28 2.64
N GLY A 231 -8.99 -24.75 3.52
CA GLY A 231 -9.13 -25.24 4.89
C GLY A 231 -7.84 -25.17 5.70
N LEU A 232 -6.99 -24.17 5.48
CA LEU A 232 -5.66 -23.94 6.04
C LEU A 232 -4.56 -24.91 5.55
N ASP A 233 -4.85 -25.77 4.56
CA ASP A 233 -3.85 -26.74 4.05
C ASP A 233 -2.68 -26.05 3.35
N SER A 234 -2.91 -24.85 2.76
CA SER A 234 -1.83 -24.10 2.10
C SER A 234 -0.77 -23.59 3.09
N ASN A 235 -1.15 -23.17 4.29
CA ASN A 235 -0.20 -22.78 5.33
C ASN A 235 0.60 -23.96 5.86
N GLU A 236 -0.04 -25.14 5.98
CA GLU A 236 0.60 -26.34 6.54
C GLU A 236 1.48 -27.08 5.52
N ARG A 237 1.05 -27.17 4.28
CA ARG A 237 1.64 -28.08 3.28
C ARG A 237 2.09 -27.41 1.99
N GLY A 238 1.92 -26.09 1.91
CA GLY A 238 2.14 -25.31 0.70
C GLY A 238 0.96 -25.36 -0.26
N TYR A 239 0.83 -24.33 -1.10
CA TYR A 239 -0.24 -24.24 -2.09
C TYR A 239 -0.06 -25.26 -3.22
N ARG A 240 -1.12 -26.03 -3.52
CA ARG A 240 -1.09 -27.13 -4.49
C ARG A 240 -1.80 -26.84 -5.82
N GLY A 241 -2.27 -25.62 -6.01
CA GLY A 241 -2.96 -25.20 -7.23
C GLY A 241 -4.49 -25.30 -7.14
N GLY A 242 -5.13 -24.93 -8.24
CA GLY A 242 -6.58 -25.06 -8.42
C GLY A 242 -7.43 -23.85 -8.03
N LEU A 243 -6.90 -22.85 -7.32
CA LEU A 243 -7.64 -21.64 -6.98
C LEU A 243 -7.64 -20.63 -8.13
N THR A 244 -8.77 -19.93 -8.31
CA THR A 244 -8.89 -18.81 -9.25
C THR A 244 -9.30 -17.52 -8.55
N VAL A 245 -8.83 -16.39 -9.12
CA VAL A 245 -9.00 -15.02 -8.64
C VAL A 245 -9.59 -14.18 -9.74
N TYR A 246 -10.53 -13.29 -9.43
CA TYR A 246 -11.26 -12.47 -10.39
C TYR A 246 -11.04 -10.98 -10.12
N ALA A 247 -10.73 -10.24 -11.18
CA ALA A 247 -10.56 -8.79 -11.18
C ALA A 247 -10.82 -8.26 -12.59
N THR A 248 -10.86 -6.96 -12.78
CA THR A 248 -10.91 -6.35 -14.13
C THR A 248 -9.53 -5.85 -14.57
N ALA A 249 -9.39 -5.51 -15.83
CA ALA A 249 -8.22 -4.81 -16.33
C ALA A 249 -8.05 -3.39 -15.73
N GLN A 250 -9.09 -2.85 -15.10
CA GLN A 250 -9.09 -1.56 -14.41
C GLN A 250 -8.67 -1.67 -12.94
N THR A 251 -8.69 -2.87 -12.37
CA THR A 251 -8.28 -3.14 -10.98
C THR A 251 -6.79 -2.84 -10.82
N HIS A 252 -6.43 -2.28 -9.68
CA HIS A 252 -5.03 -1.94 -9.38
C HIS A 252 -4.10 -3.15 -9.44
N SER A 253 -2.89 -2.96 -9.94
CA SER A 253 -1.86 -4.02 -10.13
C SER A 253 -1.45 -4.75 -8.84
N SER A 254 -1.83 -4.24 -7.67
CA SER A 254 -1.65 -4.92 -6.37
C SER A 254 -2.29 -6.30 -6.34
N VAL A 255 -3.44 -6.49 -7.02
CA VAL A 255 -4.11 -7.81 -7.10
C VAL A 255 -3.25 -8.80 -7.87
N GLU A 256 -2.73 -8.44 -9.05
CA GLU A 256 -1.81 -9.31 -9.80
C GLU A 256 -0.53 -9.61 -9.00
N LYS A 257 0.02 -8.60 -8.33
CA LYS A 257 1.19 -8.77 -7.45
C LYS A 257 0.86 -9.72 -6.29
N ALA A 258 -0.28 -9.56 -5.62
CA ALA A 258 -0.72 -10.43 -4.53
C ALA A 258 -0.89 -11.87 -4.99
N VAL A 259 -1.50 -12.10 -6.16
CA VAL A 259 -1.67 -13.43 -6.77
C VAL A 259 -0.31 -14.13 -6.99
N LYS A 260 0.71 -13.38 -7.45
CA LYS A 260 2.07 -13.91 -7.62
C LYS A 260 2.72 -14.24 -6.28
N ILE A 261 2.63 -13.33 -5.29
CA ILE A 261 3.22 -13.52 -3.95
C ILE A 261 2.55 -14.67 -3.21
N ALA A 262 1.22 -14.80 -3.29
CA ALA A 262 0.45 -15.87 -2.67
C ALA A 262 0.69 -17.26 -3.31
N GLY A 263 1.49 -17.33 -4.39
CA GLY A 263 1.79 -18.56 -5.10
C GLY A 263 0.66 -19.11 -5.97
N ILE A 264 -0.45 -18.37 -6.10
CA ILE A 264 -1.60 -18.80 -6.93
C ILE A 264 -1.23 -18.81 -8.42
N GLY A 265 -0.38 -17.85 -8.83
CA GLY A 265 0.10 -17.74 -10.20
C GLY A 265 -0.78 -16.87 -11.10
N ARG A 266 -0.14 -16.03 -11.94
CA ARG A 266 -0.82 -15.07 -12.82
C ARG A 266 -1.85 -15.74 -13.77
N SER A 267 -1.58 -16.96 -14.22
CA SER A 267 -2.48 -17.73 -15.10
C SER A 267 -3.84 -18.04 -14.46
N ASN A 268 -3.94 -17.95 -13.14
CA ASN A 268 -5.16 -18.16 -12.37
C ASN A 268 -5.90 -16.86 -12.02
N LEU A 269 -5.37 -15.71 -12.44
CA LEU A 269 -6.10 -14.43 -12.40
C LEU A 269 -6.94 -14.29 -13.66
N ARG A 270 -8.25 -14.17 -13.49
CA ARG A 270 -9.23 -13.93 -14.55
C ARG A 270 -9.52 -12.43 -14.63
N PHE A 271 -9.31 -11.86 -15.80
CA PHE A 271 -9.77 -10.51 -16.09
C PHE A 271 -11.21 -10.58 -16.60
N VAL A 272 -12.12 -10.13 -15.76
CA VAL A 272 -13.56 -10.04 -16.05
C VAL A 272 -13.82 -8.84 -16.95
N ASP A 273 -14.70 -8.98 -17.94
CA ASP A 273 -15.10 -7.92 -18.83
C ASP A 273 -15.75 -6.75 -18.08
N THR A 274 -15.53 -5.54 -18.61
CA THR A 274 -16.13 -4.31 -18.11
C THR A 274 -17.23 -3.81 -19.05
N ASP A 275 -18.09 -2.96 -18.55
CA ASP A 275 -19.05 -2.22 -19.34
C ASP A 275 -18.40 -1.00 -20.03
N ARG A 276 -19.23 -0.18 -20.71
CA ARG A 276 -18.78 1.05 -21.37
C ARG A 276 -18.25 2.13 -20.42
N THR A 277 -18.56 2.04 -19.13
CA THR A 277 -18.06 2.93 -18.06
C THR A 277 -16.82 2.38 -17.37
N PHE A 278 -16.29 1.25 -17.85
CA PHE A 278 -15.15 0.52 -17.31
C PHE A 278 -15.41 -0.14 -15.94
N ALA A 279 -16.66 -0.29 -15.51
CA ALA A 279 -17.05 -1.03 -14.33
C ALA A 279 -17.16 -2.53 -14.63
N MET A 280 -16.85 -3.37 -13.63
CA MET A 280 -16.98 -4.84 -13.74
C MET A 280 -18.41 -5.25 -14.11
N ARG A 281 -18.55 -6.14 -15.08
CA ARG A 281 -19.85 -6.72 -15.44
C ARG A 281 -20.16 -7.93 -14.56
N PRO A 282 -21.23 -7.90 -13.74
CA PRO A 282 -21.60 -9.02 -12.88
C PRO A 282 -21.92 -10.31 -13.63
N ASP A 283 -22.58 -10.21 -14.79
CA ASP A 283 -22.90 -11.35 -15.66
C ASP A 283 -21.62 -12.03 -16.22
N ALA A 284 -20.61 -11.23 -16.57
CA ALA A 284 -19.32 -11.74 -17.01
C ALA A 284 -18.56 -12.43 -15.85
N LEU A 285 -18.65 -11.88 -14.62
CA LEU A 285 -18.10 -12.52 -13.44
C LEU A 285 -18.74 -13.88 -13.18
N ALA A 286 -20.07 -13.94 -13.15
CA ALA A 286 -20.81 -15.20 -12.96
C ALA A 286 -20.44 -16.25 -14.03
N SER A 287 -20.33 -15.83 -15.29
CA SER A 287 -19.92 -16.69 -16.39
C SER A 287 -18.51 -17.25 -16.23
N ALA A 288 -17.56 -16.41 -15.81
CA ALA A 288 -16.17 -16.82 -15.56
C ALA A 288 -16.08 -17.83 -14.40
N ILE A 289 -16.80 -17.57 -13.30
CA ILE A 289 -16.89 -18.49 -12.16
C ILE A 289 -17.45 -19.85 -12.57
N HIS A 290 -18.56 -19.85 -13.33
CA HIS A 290 -19.16 -21.09 -13.82
C HIS A 290 -18.18 -21.89 -14.70
N ALA A 291 -17.48 -21.22 -15.61
CA ALA A 291 -16.49 -21.85 -16.48
C ALA A 291 -15.34 -22.50 -15.70
N ASP A 292 -14.80 -21.80 -14.69
CA ASP A 292 -13.73 -22.32 -13.84
C ASP A 292 -14.21 -23.52 -13.00
N LYS A 293 -15.41 -23.47 -12.40
CA LYS A 293 -15.99 -24.61 -11.68
C LYS A 293 -16.19 -25.84 -12.60
N LYS A 294 -16.65 -25.61 -13.82
CA LYS A 294 -16.81 -26.70 -14.83
C LYS A 294 -15.44 -27.29 -15.21
N ALA A 295 -14.37 -26.51 -15.17
CA ALA A 295 -12.99 -26.97 -15.39
C ALA A 295 -12.37 -27.65 -14.16
N GLY A 296 -13.10 -27.80 -13.05
CA GLY A 296 -12.61 -28.40 -11.81
C GLY A 296 -11.73 -27.46 -10.97
N LEU A 297 -11.76 -26.16 -11.25
CA LEU A 297 -11.06 -25.13 -10.47
C LEU A 297 -11.95 -24.61 -9.34
N VAL A 298 -11.33 -24.01 -8.33
CA VAL A 298 -12.00 -23.48 -7.14
C VAL A 298 -11.92 -21.95 -7.15
N PRO A 299 -13.02 -21.25 -7.47
CA PRO A 299 -13.12 -19.81 -7.31
C PRO A 299 -12.91 -19.41 -5.84
N ALA A 300 -11.93 -18.55 -5.56
CA ALA A 300 -11.54 -18.24 -4.18
C ALA A 300 -11.68 -16.78 -3.81
N PHE A 301 -11.46 -15.85 -4.75
CA PHE A 301 -11.36 -14.42 -4.46
C PHE A 301 -11.84 -13.58 -5.63
N ALA A 302 -12.61 -12.53 -5.34
CA ALA A 302 -12.93 -11.48 -6.28
C ALA A 302 -12.56 -10.11 -5.69
N CYS A 303 -12.03 -9.21 -6.52
CA CYS A 303 -11.77 -7.83 -6.15
C CYS A 303 -12.68 -6.90 -6.94
N ALA A 304 -13.61 -6.25 -6.26
CA ALA A 304 -14.36 -5.11 -6.77
C ALA A 304 -13.66 -3.81 -6.37
N THR A 305 -13.68 -2.81 -7.25
CA THR A 305 -13.00 -1.53 -6.99
C THR A 305 -13.99 -0.38 -7.03
N ILE A 306 -14.00 0.44 -5.99
CA ILE A 306 -14.72 1.71 -5.95
C ILE A 306 -13.73 2.82 -6.28
N GLY A 307 -13.83 3.39 -7.48
CA GLY A 307 -12.90 4.37 -8.03
C GLY A 307 -11.61 3.74 -8.56
N THR A 308 -11.72 3.02 -9.68
CA THR A 308 -10.57 2.33 -10.31
C THR A 308 -9.44 3.30 -10.65
N THR A 309 -8.21 2.80 -10.58
CA THR A 309 -7.01 3.63 -10.75
C THR A 309 -6.94 4.33 -12.12
N SER A 310 -7.36 3.66 -13.18
CA SER A 310 -7.24 4.20 -14.54
C SER A 310 -8.37 5.14 -14.94
N SER A 311 -9.62 4.79 -14.61
CA SER A 311 -10.83 5.48 -15.11
C SER A 311 -11.71 6.11 -14.03
N GLY A 312 -11.48 5.79 -12.74
CA GLY A 312 -12.40 6.19 -11.67
C GLY A 312 -13.73 5.42 -11.67
N ALA A 313 -13.81 4.31 -12.42
CA ALA A 313 -15.04 3.51 -12.52
C ALA A 313 -15.45 2.94 -11.15
N MET A 314 -16.76 2.75 -10.99
CA MET A 314 -17.39 2.25 -9.77
C MET A 314 -17.96 0.86 -10.06
N ASP A 315 -17.34 -0.19 -9.53
CA ASP A 315 -17.86 -1.54 -9.68
C ASP A 315 -19.17 -1.71 -8.88
N PRO A 316 -20.17 -2.44 -9.40
CA PRO A 316 -21.47 -2.63 -8.74
C PRO A 316 -21.34 -3.67 -7.61
N VAL A 317 -20.89 -3.19 -6.42
CA VAL A 317 -20.53 -4.05 -5.28
C VAL A 317 -21.68 -4.92 -4.80
N ALA A 318 -22.91 -4.42 -4.84
CA ALA A 318 -24.09 -5.17 -4.40
C ALA A 318 -24.36 -6.42 -5.26
N GLU A 319 -24.25 -6.28 -6.59
CA GLU A 319 -24.44 -7.38 -7.54
C GLU A 319 -23.30 -8.40 -7.46
N ILE A 320 -22.05 -7.90 -7.47
CA ILE A 320 -20.85 -8.71 -7.32
C ILE A 320 -20.87 -9.46 -5.98
N GLY A 321 -21.29 -8.78 -4.90
CA GLY A 321 -21.38 -9.35 -3.56
C GLY A 321 -22.37 -10.51 -3.46
N ARG A 322 -23.54 -10.39 -4.11
CA ARG A 322 -24.50 -11.51 -4.16
C ARG A 322 -23.90 -12.73 -4.85
N ILE A 323 -23.26 -12.54 -6.01
CA ILE A 323 -22.57 -13.62 -6.73
C ILE A 323 -21.49 -14.26 -5.85
N CYS A 324 -20.62 -13.46 -5.24
CA CYS A 324 -19.54 -13.96 -4.39
C CYS A 324 -20.08 -14.76 -3.19
N ARG A 325 -21.15 -14.30 -2.56
CA ARG A 325 -21.80 -15.00 -1.44
C ARG A 325 -22.42 -16.34 -1.85
N GLU A 326 -23.15 -16.37 -2.97
CA GLU A 326 -23.76 -17.58 -3.52
C GLU A 326 -22.70 -18.63 -3.92
N GLU A 327 -21.60 -18.17 -4.47
CA GLU A 327 -20.52 -19.02 -4.99
C GLU A 327 -19.43 -19.35 -3.97
N GLY A 328 -19.47 -18.72 -2.76
CA GLY A 328 -18.55 -18.96 -1.65
C GLY A 328 -17.18 -18.29 -1.80
N LEU A 329 -17.05 -17.27 -2.66
CA LEU A 329 -15.82 -16.51 -2.86
C LEU A 329 -15.62 -15.48 -1.74
N TRP A 330 -14.35 -15.15 -1.48
CA TRP A 330 -14.00 -13.96 -0.73
C TRP A 330 -14.17 -12.71 -1.60
N LEU A 331 -15.00 -11.77 -1.18
CA LEU A 331 -15.09 -10.46 -1.81
C LEU A 331 -14.23 -9.45 -1.06
N HIS A 332 -13.22 -8.93 -1.75
CA HIS A 332 -12.45 -7.77 -1.31
C HIS A 332 -12.89 -6.53 -2.08
N VAL A 333 -13.21 -5.46 -1.39
CA VAL A 333 -13.56 -4.18 -2.01
C VAL A 333 -12.41 -3.20 -1.82
N ASP A 334 -11.77 -2.83 -2.93
CA ASP A 334 -10.70 -1.82 -2.97
C ASP A 334 -11.31 -0.42 -3.17
N GLY A 335 -11.40 0.34 -2.10
CA GLY A 335 -11.75 1.75 -2.08
C GLY A 335 -10.54 2.65 -1.81
N ALA A 336 -9.33 2.24 -2.18
CA ALA A 336 -8.06 2.85 -1.76
C ALA A 336 -8.04 4.39 -1.85
N MET A 337 -8.59 4.99 -2.90
CA MET A 337 -8.72 6.44 -3.03
C MET A 337 -10.16 6.89 -2.72
N ALA A 338 -11.13 6.34 -3.42
CA ALA A 338 -12.51 6.79 -3.36
C ALA A 338 -13.20 6.47 -2.03
N GLY A 339 -12.68 5.54 -1.21
CA GLY A 339 -13.23 5.25 0.11
C GLY A 339 -13.38 6.49 0.99
N THR A 340 -12.50 7.48 0.84
CA THR A 340 -12.64 8.77 1.54
C THR A 340 -13.93 9.52 1.19
N ALA A 341 -14.48 9.35 -0.02
CA ALA A 341 -15.71 10.04 -0.43
C ALA A 341 -16.93 9.68 0.46
N ALA A 342 -16.93 8.48 1.06
CA ALA A 342 -18.01 8.03 1.94
C ALA A 342 -18.19 8.89 3.21
N VAL A 343 -17.24 9.78 3.55
CA VAL A 343 -17.44 10.80 4.61
C VAL A 343 -18.64 11.70 4.28
N CYS A 344 -18.93 11.90 2.98
CA CYS A 344 -20.05 12.67 2.46
C CYS A 344 -21.24 11.73 2.22
N PRO A 345 -22.37 11.90 2.93
CA PRO A 345 -23.52 11.00 2.79
C PRO A 345 -24.03 10.85 1.37
N GLU A 346 -23.94 11.89 0.55
CA GLU A 346 -24.38 11.90 -0.85
C GLU A 346 -23.59 10.97 -1.78
N PHE A 347 -22.36 10.58 -1.40
CA PHE A 347 -21.55 9.65 -2.18
C PHE A 347 -21.62 8.20 -1.69
N ARG A 348 -22.35 7.94 -0.60
CA ARG A 348 -22.46 6.59 -0.01
C ARG A 348 -23.14 5.58 -0.90
N HIS A 349 -23.93 6.01 -1.85
CA HIS A 349 -24.57 5.12 -2.82
C HIS A 349 -23.54 4.30 -3.65
N PHE A 350 -22.31 4.80 -3.84
CA PHE A 350 -21.24 4.02 -4.49
C PHE A 350 -20.75 2.83 -3.64
N PHE A 351 -21.13 2.79 -2.38
CA PHE A 351 -20.69 1.79 -1.39
C PHE A 351 -21.80 0.81 -1.01
N GLU A 352 -22.94 0.86 -1.68
CA GLU A 352 -24.05 -0.09 -1.48
C GLU A 352 -23.56 -1.51 -1.76
N GLY A 353 -23.87 -2.45 -0.86
CA GLY A 353 -23.43 -3.83 -0.94
C GLY A 353 -22.16 -4.16 -0.16
N LEU A 354 -21.53 -3.19 0.54
CA LEU A 354 -20.37 -3.46 1.40
C LEU A 354 -20.68 -4.45 2.53
N GLU A 355 -21.93 -4.62 2.95
CA GLU A 355 -22.36 -5.63 3.92
C GLU A 355 -22.20 -7.08 3.38
N LEU A 356 -21.97 -7.23 2.08
CA LEU A 356 -21.70 -8.50 1.42
C LEU A 356 -20.19 -8.79 1.32
N ALA A 357 -19.33 -7.79 1.59
CA ALA A 357 -17.89 -7.92 1.45
C ALA A 357 -17.25 -8.63 2.65
N ASP A 358 -16.28 -9.49 2.37
CA ASP A 358 -15.43 -10.09 3.40
C ASP A 358 -14.37 -9.10 3.91
N SER A 359 -13.93 -8.17 3.04
CA SER A 359 -12.96 -7.13 3.40
C SER A 359 -13.10 -5.88 2.55
N PHE A 360 -12.72 -4.76 3.15
CA PHE A 360 -12.71 -3.44 2.52
C PHE A 360 -11.43 -2.70 2.93
N CYS A 361 -10.84 -1.92 2.03
CA CYS A 361 -9.75 -1.03 2.39
C CYS A 361 -9.91 0.37 1.77
N PHE A 362 -9.37 1.36 2.45
CA PHE A 362 -9.17 2.69 1.90
C PHE A 362 -7.95 3.37 2.52
N ASN A 363 -7.35 4.31 1.78
CA ASN A 363 -6.10 4.95 2.19
C ASN A 363 -6.33 6.40 2.66
N PRO A 364 -6.38 6.68 3.98
CA PRO A 364 -6.33 8.04 4.49
C PRO A 364 -5.16 8.85 3.92
N HIS A 365 -4.03 8.19 3.62
CA HIS A 365 -2.85 8.82 3.03
C HIS A 365 -2.98 9.21 1.55
N LYS A 366 -4.11 8.91 0.89
CA LYS A 366 -4.39 9.40 -0.46
C LYS A 366 -5.22 10.67 -0.44
N TRP A 367 -6.43 10.62 0.12
CA TRP A 367 -7.39 11.72 0.02
C TRP A 367 -7.99 12.20 1.34
N MET A 368 -7.45 11.73 2.49
CA MET A 368 -7.95 12.13 3.82
C MET A 368 -6.86 12.86 4.64
N PHE A 369 -6.08 13.73 4.02
CA PHE A 369 -5.14 14.68 4.64
C PHE A 369 -4.16 14.05 5.65
N THR A 370 -3.92 12.75 5.53
CA THR A 370 -3.03 11.98 6.40
C THR A 370 -1.75 11.66 5.65
N ASN A 371 -0.58 12.04 6.18
CA ASN A 371 0.69 11.78 5.52
C ASN A 371 0.95 10.28 5.36
N PHE A 372 1.63 9.92 4.29
CA PHE A 372 2.05 8.55 3.96
C PHE A 372 2.90 7.96 5.12
N ASP A 373 2.65 6.71 5.65
CA ASP A 373 1.71 5.71 5.16
C ASP A 373 0.56 5.47 6.17
N CYS A 374 -0.66 5.28 5.67
CA CYS A 374 -1.85 4.95 6.46
C CYS A 374 -2.92 4.35 5.56
N ASP A 375 -3.21 3.06 5.70
CA ASP A 375 -4.28 2.31 5.03
C ASP A 375 -5.19 1.72 6.09
N CYS A 376 -6.48 1.97 6.02
CA CYS A 376 -7.48 1.35 6.89
C CYS A 376 -8.03 0.11 6.20
N PHE A 377 -7.69 -1.06 6.70
CA PHE A 377 -8.14 -2.34 6.21
C PHE A 377 -9.13 -2.97 7.18
N TYR A 378 -10.33 -3.30 6.71
CA TYR A 378 -11.41 -3.89 7.47
C TYR A 378 -11.73 -5.29 6.99
N VAL A 379 -12.09 -6.17 7.91
CA VAL A 379 -12.57 -7.52 7.62
C VAL A 379 -13.86 -7.80 8.38
N SER A 380 -14.80 -8.50 7.76
CA SER A 380 -16.09 -8.87 8.37
C SER A 380 -15.95 -10.07 9.32
N ASP A 381 -14.88 -10.88 9.17
CA ASP A 381 -14.51 -11.97 10.08
C ASP A 381 -13.01 -11.92 10.37
N ARG A 382 -12.66 -11.35 11.53
CA ARG A 382 -11.26 -11.27 11.99
C ARG A 382 -10.61 -12.62 12.24
N LYS A 383 -11.40 -13.66 12.55
CA LYS A 383 -10.85 -15.00 12.82
C LYS A 383 -10.24 -15.61 11.56
N SER A 384 -10.88 -15.42 10.41
CA SER A 384 -10.34 -15.89 9.12
C SER A 384 -9.00 -15.24 8.80
N LEU A 385 -8.85 -13.92 9.03
CA LEU A 385 -7.60 -13.20 8.82
C LEU A 385 -6.51 -13.68 9.79
N ILE A 386 -6.83 -13.71 11.09
CA ILE A 386 -5.87 -14.11 12.15
C ILE A 386 -5.40 -15.55 11.91
N ARG A 387 -6.28 -16.50 11.62
CA ARG A 387 -5.91 -17.90 11.35
C ARG A 387 -4.97 -18.04 10.15
N ALA A 388 -5.09 -17.18 9.16
CA ALA A 388 -4.22 -17.19 7.98
C ALA A 388 -2.82 -16.62 8.24
N LEU A 389 -2.67 -15.70 9.19
CA LEU A 389 -1.43 -14.91 9.36
C LEU A 389 -0.72 -15.14 10.71
N SER A 390 -1.43 -15.67 11.73
CA SER A 390 -0.90 -15.76 13.09
C SER A 390 0.17 -16.83 13.23
N ILE A 391 1.25 -16.45 13.93
CA ILE A 391 2.26 -17.36 14.47
C ILE A 391 2.45 -16.97 15.94
N LEU A 392 2.22 -17.92 16.88
CA LEU A 392 2.31 -17.70 18.33
C LEU A 392 3.57 -18.32 18.92
N PRO A 393 4.77 -17.73 18.73
CA PRO A 393 5.96 -18.19 19.43
C PRO A 393 5.85 -17.90 20.93
N GLU A 394 6.51 -18.72 21.76
CA GLU A 394 6.37 -18.70 23.22
C GLU A 394 6.63 -17.31 23.84
N TYR A 395 7.65 -16.60 23.36
CA TYR A 395 8.01 -15.26 23.89
C TYR A 395 6.97 -14.15 23.65
N LEU A 396 5.97 -14.42 22.81
CA LEU A 396 4.88 -13.47 22.51
C LEU A 396 3.57 -13.84 23.21
N ARG A 397 3.52 -14.95 23.95
CA ARG A 397 2.34 -15.33 24.72
C ARG A 397 2.20 -14.46 25.97
N ASN A 398 0.99 -14.02 26.23
CA ASN A 398 0.64 -13.30 27.44
C ASN A 398 -0.82 -13.58 27.83
N LYS A 399 -1.13 -13.42 29.13
CA LYS A 399 -2.45 -13.76 29.67
C LYS A 399 -3.61 -12.99 29.04
N ALA A 400 -3.39 -11.72 28.65
CA ALA A 400 -4.42 -10.90 28.05
C ALA A 400 -4.78 -11.38 26.64
N THR A 401 -3.77 -11.76 25.84
CA THR A 401 -3.95 -12.34 24.50
C THR A 401 -4.65 -13.70 24.58
N GLU A 402 -4.19 -14.58 25.48
CA GLU A 402 -4.74 -15.94 25.65
C GLU A 402 -6.21 -15.92 26.10
N SER A 403 -6.60 -14.93 26.89
CA SER A 403 -8.01 -14.75 27.31
C SER A 403 -8.92 -14.20 26.21
N GLY A 404 -8.37 -13.73 25.09
CA GLY A 404 -9.11 -13.06 24.02
C GLY A 404 -9.64 -11.67 24.41
N ALA A 405 -9.17 -11.09 25.51
CA ALA A 405 -9.63 -9.81 26.04
C ALA A 405 -9.03 -8.61 25.26
N VAL A 406 -7.99 -8.82 24.49
CA VAL A 406 -7.27 -7.77 23.77
C VAL A 406 -7.02 -8.15 22.31
N ILE A 407 -6.75 -7.14 21.48
CA ILE A 407 -6.34 -7.31 20.09
C ILE A 407 -4.81 -7.23 20.01
N ASP A 408 -4.18 -8.17 19.35
CA ASP A 408 -2.76 -8.11 18.98
C ASP A 408 -2.65 -7.94 17.46
N TYR A 409 -2.45 -6.72 17.02
CA TYR A 409 -2.47 -6.36 15.60
C TYR A 409 -1.34 -6.97 14.75
N ARG A 410 -0.28 -7.54 15.37
CA ARG A 410 0.75 -8.31 14.66
C ARG A 410 0.18 -9.47 13.85
N ASP A 411 -0.94 -10.05 14.33
CA ASP A 411 -1.58 -11.21 13.69
C ASP A 411 -2.56 -10.80 12.55
N TRP A 412 -2.65 -9.51 12.25
CA TRP A 412 -3.55 -8.95 11.24
C TRP A 412 -2.80 -8.44 9.99
N GLN A 413 -1.51 -8.61 9.93
CA GLN A 413 -0.64 -8.11 8.87
C GLN A 413 0.60 -9.00 8.70
N VAL A 414 1.36 -8.78 7.61
CA VAL A 414 2.60 -9.52 7.36
C VAL A 414 3.75 -9.07 8.30
N PRO A 415 4.05 -7.77 8.48
CA PRO A 415 5.13 -7.33 9.37
C PRO A 415 4.78 -7.53 10.84
N LEU A 416 5.77 -7.97 11.65
CA LEU A 416 5.66 -8.03 13.11
C LEU A 416 5.62 -6.62 13.72
N GLY A 417 6.63 -5.81 13.40
CA GLY A 417 6.77 -4.45 13.94
C GLY A 417 5.75 -3.50 13.34
N ARG A 418 5.19 -2.61 14.19
CA ARG A 418 4.15 -1.67 13.80
C ARG A 418 4.42 -0.26 14.35
N ARG A 419 4.30 0.74 13.47
CA ARG A 419 4.28 2.14 13.86
C ARG A 419 2.97 2.51 14.56
N PHE A 420 2.98 3.59 15.33
CA PHE A 420 1.77 4.18 15.92
C PHE A 420 1.02 5.06 14.89
N ARG A 421 0.59 4.45 13.76
CA ARG A 421 -0.07 5.16 12.66
C ARG A 421 -1.40 5.79 13.05
N ALA A 422 -2.11 5.17 14.00
CA ALA A 422 -3.39 5.68 14.50
C ALA A 422 -3.27 7.11 15.06
N LEU A 423 -2.12 7.49 15.61
CA LEU A 423 -1.96 8.80 16.25
C LEU A 423 -2.09 9.95 15.24
N LYS A 424 -1.47 9.85 14.07
CA LYS A 424 -1.60 10.88 13.03
C LYS A 424 -3.02 10.95 12.45
N LEU A 425 -3.68 9.80 12.26
CA LEU A 425 -5.09 9.77 11.85
C LEU A 425 -6.01 10.39 12.92
N TRP A 426 -5.75 10.11 14.20
CA TRP A 426 -6.42 10.75 15.32
C TRP A 426 -6.30 12.28 15.29
N PHE A 427 -5.09 12.82 15.02
CA PHE A 427 -4.86 14.25 14.89
C PHE A 427 -5.66 14.86 13.73
N VAL A 428 -5.69 14.18 12.58
CA VAL A 428 -6.48 14.60 11.41
C VAL A 428 -7.97 14.64 11.73
N LEU A 429 -8.51 13.53 12.26
CA LEU A 429 -9.94 13.43 12.59
C LEU A 429 -10.37 14.46 13.64
N ARG A 430 -9.50 14.72 14.64
CA ARG A 430 -9.79 15.70 15.71
C ARG A 430 -9.66 17.14 15.22
N TRP A 431 -8.75 17.42 14.31
CA TRP A 431 -8.53 18.75 13.76
C TRP A 431 -9.62 19.17 12.78
N TYR A 432 -9.90 18.35 11.79
CA TYR A 432 -10.88 18.69 10.77
C TYR A 432 -12.32 18.42 11.22
N GLY A 433 -12.54 17.43 12.07
CA GLY A 433 -13.86 16.91 12.35
C GLY A 433 -14.54 16.33 11.09
N ALA A 434 -15.72 15.78 11.25
CA ALA A 434 -16.50 15.26 10.13
C ALA A 434 -16.88 16.35 9.11
N GLU A 435 -17.25 17.54 9.62
CA GLU A 435 -17.67 18.67 8.77
C GLU A 435 -16.52 19.19 7.91
N GLY A 436 -15.35 19.40 8.50
CA GLY A 436 -14.16 19.86 7.75
C GLY A 436 -13.72 18.86 6.69
N LEU A 437 -13.72 17.55 6.98
CA LEU A 437 -13.41 16.52 6.00
C LEU A 437 -14.42 16.54 4.84
N ARG A 438 -15.73 16.61 5.13
CA ARG A 438 -16.79 16.72 4.12
C ARG A 438 -16.63 17.96 3.25
N PHE A 439 -16.33 19.11 3.87
CA PHE A 439 -16.10 20.36 3.14
C PHE A 439 -15.01 20.22 2.09
N HIS A 440 -13.85 19.69 2.46
CA HIS A 440 -12.71 19.55 1.55
C HIS A 440 -12.97 18.49 0.46
N VAL A 441 -13.59 17.35 0.79
CA VAL A 441 -13.93 16.32 -0.20
C VAL A 441 -14.91 16.86 -1.22
N ARG A 442 -16.00 17.53 -0.78
CA ARG A 442 -16.95 18.20 -1.69
C ARG A 442 -16.26 19.20 -2.60
N ARG A 443 -15.39 20.03 -2.01
CA ARG A 443 -14.65 21.03 -2.77
C ARG A 443 -13.81 20.43 -3.91
N HIS A 444 -13.13 19.33 -3.65
CA HIS A 444 -12.36 18.62 -4.68
C HIS A 444 -13.26 18.03 -5.78
N VAL A 445 -14.42 17.48 -5.41
CA VAL A 445 -15.39 16.98 -6.38
C VAL A 445 -15.99 18.12 -7.20
N GLU A 446 -16.38 19.25 -6.57
CA GLU A 446 -16.86 20.45 -7.27
C GLU A 446 -15.85 20.96 -8.30
N LEU A 447 -14.57 21.03 -7.94
CA LEU A 447 -13.50 21.43 -8.85
C LEU A 447 -13.33 20.45 -10.02
N ALA A 448 -13.50 19.14 -9.78
CA ALA A 448 -13.44 18.14 -10.83
C ALA A 448 -14.63 18.24 -11.78
N GLN A 449 -15.84 18.48 -11.26
CA GLN A 449 -17.02 18.72 -12.09
C GLN A 449 -16.89 19.99 -12.93
N MET A 450 -16.35 21.07 -12.34
CA MET A 450 -16.05 22.30 -13.06
C MET A 450 -15.07 22.03 -14.22
N PHE A 451 -13.97 21.33 -13.96
CA PHE A 451 -12.99 20.99 -15.00
C PHE A 451 -13.60 20.08 -16.07
N ALA A 452 -14.40 19.08 -15.68
CA ALA A 452 -15.10 18.21 -16.63
C ALA A 452 -16.05 18.99 -17.54
N SER A 453 -16.85 19.92 -16.99
CA SER A 453 -17.74 20.79 -17.77
C SER A 453 -16.96 21.68 -18.74
N THR A 454 -15.79 22.16 -18.35
CA THR A 454 -14.91 22.93 -19.24
C THR A 454 -14.40 22.08 -20.40
N VAL A 455 -13.98 20.83 -20.13
CA VAL A 455 -13.58 19.87 -21.17
C VAL A 455 -14.73 19.58 -22.15
N GLU A 456 -15.95 19.37 -21.63
CA GLU A 456 -17.15 19.11 -22.47
C GLU A 456 -17.56 20.30 -23.32
N SER A 457 -17.27 21.51 -22.86
CA SER A 457 -17.57 22.76 -23.61
C SER A 457 -16.55 23.08 -24.71
N SER A 458 -15.43 22.34 -24.76
CA SER A 458 -14.39 22.52 -25.78
C SER A 458 -14.67 21.68 -27.01
N ASP A 459 -14.51 22.27 -28.20
CA ASP A 459 -14.62 21.55 -29.46
C ASP A 459 -13.45 20.57 -29.70
N ASP A 460 -12.28 20.86 -29.11
CA ASP A 460 -11.04 20.13 -29.34
C ASP A 460 -10.82 18.96 -28.38
N PHE A 461 -11.48 19.00 -27.22
CA PHE A 461 -11.30 17.99 -26.18
C PHE A 461 -12.55 17.14 -25.95
N GLU A 462 -12.39 16.03 -25.26
CA GLU A 462 -13.48 15.13 -24.86
C GLU A 462 -13.17 14.40 -23.57
N LEU A 463 -14.21 14.09 -22.80
CA LEU A 463 -14.10 13.17 -21.66
C LEU A 463 -13.99 11.73 -22.18
N ALA A 464 -13.08 10.94 -21.60
CA ALA A 464 -12.85 9.56 -21.98
C ALA A 464 -13.75 8.57 -21.19
N CYS A 465 -14.28 9.01 -20.04
CA CYS A 465 -15.19 8.22 -19.19
C CYS A 465 -15.98 9.16 -18.26
N PRO A 466 -17.02 8.68 -17.57
CA PRO A 466 -17.75 9.44 -16.55
C PRO A 466 -16.83 9.93 -15.42
N VAL A 467 -17.19 11.06 -14.80
CA VAL A 467 -16.46 11.70 -13.68
C VAL A 467 -17.30 11.62 -12.41
N PRO A 468 -17.34 10.48 -11.72
CA PRO A 468 -18.19 10.32 -10.52
C PRO A 468 -17.66 11.08 -9.30
N LEU A 469 -16.35 11.30 -9.19
CA LEU A 469 -15.70 11.99 -8.08
C LEU A 469 -14.64 13.00 -8.57
N ASN A 470 -13.40 12.86 -8.15
CA ASN A 470 -12.34 13.85 -8.30
C ASN A 470 -11.25 13.49 -9.33
N LEU A 471 -11.44 12.44 -10.12
CA LEU A 471 -10.58 12.07 -11.25
C LEU A 471 -11.28 12.36 -12.57
N VAL A 472 -10.67 13.22 -13.38
CA VAL A 472 -11.13 13.53 -14.74
C VAL A 472 -10.19 12.88 -15.74
N CYS A 473 -10.73 12.01 -16.58
CA CYS A 473 -10.02 11.38 -17.68
C CYS A 473 -10.47 12.05 -18.99
N PHE A 474 -9.56 12.71 -19.68
CA PHE A 474 -9.86 13.50 -20.87
C PHE A 474 -8.79 13.36 -21.93
N ARG A 475 -9.08 13.77 -23.16
CA ARG A 475 -8.13 13.75 -24.27
C ARG A 475 -8.47 14.79 -25.32
N HIS A 476 -7.46 15.20 -26.05
CA HIS A 476 -7.64 15.98 -27.28
C HIS A 476 -8.04 15.06 -28.44
N ARG A 477 -8.96 15.51 -29.30
CA ARG A 477 -9.54 14.71 -30.40
C ARG A 477 -8.56 14.41 -31.53
N ALA A 478 -7.43 15.12 -31.62
CA ALA A 478 -6.40 14.94 -32.66
C ALA A 478 -5.65 13.58 -32.61
N GLY A 479 -5.97 12.69 -31.67
CA GLY A 479 -5.46 11.33 -31.66
C GLY A 479 -4.38 11.03 -30.61
N ASN A 480 -3.91 9.78 -30.58
CA ASN A 480 -3.05 9.30 -29.49
C ASN A 480 -1.67 9.98 -29.46
N GLU A 481 -1.04 10.19 -30.61
CA GLU A 481 0.31 10.80 -30.67
C GLU A 481 0.27 12.25 -30.22
N PHE A 482 -0.73 13.01 -30.63
CA PHE A 482 -0.93 14.37 -30.16
C PHE A 482 -1.06 14.44 -28.64
N ASN A 483 -1.85 13.53 -28.05
CA ASN A 483 -2.02 13.49 -26.59
C ASN A 483 -0.75 13.08 -25.84
N ARG A 484 0.12 12.26 -26.44
CA ARG A 484 1.45 11.95 -25.85
C ARG A 484 2.31 13.19 -25.80
N GLU A 485 2.42 13.88 -26.93
CA GLU A 485 3.22 15.09 -27.05
C GLU A 485 2.68 16.20 -26.14
N LEU A 486 1.35 16.39 -26.10
CA LEU A 486 0.70 17.34 -25.20
C LEU A 486 1.08 17.07 -23.75
N LEU A 487 1.00 15.81 -23.27
CA LEU A 487 1.38 15.43 -21.93
C LEU A 487 2.86 15.73 -21.64
N GLU A 488 3.75 15.41 -22.57
CA GLU A 488 5.19 15.67 -22.44
C GLU A 488 5.50 17.17 -22.31
N GLN A 489 4.90 18.00 -23.15
CA GLN A 489 5.08 19.46 -23.11
C GLN A 489 4.53 20.06 -21.81
N LEU A 490 3.34 19.62 -21.38
CA LEU A 490 2.72 20.07 -20.13
C LEU A 490 3.63 19.76 -18.93
N ASN A 491 4.11 18.52 -18.81
CA ASN A 491 4.97 18.09 -17.71
C ASN A 491 6.35 18.77 -17.78
N ALA A 492 6.91 18.97 -18.97
CA ALA A 492 8.17 19.68 -19.16
C ALA A 492 8.09 21.16 -18.75
N SER A 493 6.90 21.76 -18.80
CA SER A 493 6.68 23.14 -18.34
C SER A 493 7.03 23.34 -16.87
N GLY A 494 6.89 22.28 -16.04
CA GLY A 494 7.05 22.29 -14.58
C GLY A 494 5.94 23.04 -13.84
N ARG A 495 4.94 23.58 -14.55
CA ARG A 495 3.84 24.35 -13.95
C ARG A 495 2.74 23.46 -13.39
N LEU A 496 2.61 22.23 -13.93
CA LEU A 496 1.73 21.19 -13.44
C LEU A 496 2.37 19.81 -13.65
N TYR A 497 1.77 18.78 -13.08
CA TYR A 497 2.15 17.40 -13.36
C TYR A 497 0.89 16.54 -13.58
N LEU A 498 0.82 15.87 -14.74
CA LEU A 498 -0.23 14.95 -15.14
C LEU A 498 0.34 13.55 -15.39
N THR A 499 -0.54 12.56 -15.33
CA THR A 499 -0.26 11.20 -15.84
C THR A 499 -1.25 10.81 -16.92
N HIS A 500 -1.05 9.64 -17.51
CA HIS A 500 -1.93 9.09 -18.53
C HIS A 500 -2.40 7.67 -18.19
N THR A 501 -3.35 7.22 -18.94
CA THR A 501 -3.80 5.83 -19.05
C THR A 501 -4.19 5.53 -20.49
N VAL A 502 -4.54 4.26 -20.76
CA VAL A 502 -5.14 3.85 -22.05
C VAL A 502 -6.52 3.27 -21.76
N LEU A 503 -7.55 3.92 -22.25
CA LEU A 503 -8.94 3.50 -22.13
C LEU A 503 -9.50 3.14 -23.51
N GLY A 504 -9.92 1.90 -23.71
CA GLY A 504 -10.44 1.44 -25.02
C GLY A 504 -9.46 1.63 -26.18
N GLY A 505 -8.14 1.56 -25.94
CA GLY A 505 -7.10 1.81 -26.95
C GLY A 505 -6.75 3.31 -27.15
N LEU A 506 -7.40 4.20 -26.43
CA LEU A 506 -7.21 5.66 -26.52
C LEU A 506 -6.26 6.15 -25.43
N PHE A 507 -5.20 6.85 -25.84
CA PHE A 507 -4.31 7.53 -24.90
C PHE A 507 -5.06 8.69 -24.24
N THR A 508 -5.14 8.65 -22.91
CA THR A 508 -6.03 9.49 -22.11
C THR A 508 -5.23 10.18 -21.01
N LEU A 509 -5.34 11.49 -20.90
CA LEU A 509 -4.76 12.27 -19.80
C LEU A 509 -5.62 12.09 -18.55
N ARG A 510 -4.96 12.02 -17.39
CA ARG A 510 -5.61 11.91 -16.09
C ARG A 510 -5.34 13.16 -15.27
N PHE A 511 -6.39 13.78 -14.78
CA PHE A 511 -6.39 14.98 -13.95
C PHE A 511 -7.09 14.67 -12.64
N CYS A 512 -6.32 14.40 -11.58
CA CYS A 512 -6.86 14.02 -10.27
C CYS A 512 -6.75 15.20 -9.30
N ILE A 513 -7.88 15.70 -8.82
CA ILE A 513 -7.94 16.83 -7.89
C ILE A 513 -8.07 16.31 -6.46
N GLY A 514 -7.05 16.53 -5.62
CA GLY A 514 -7.08 16.00 -4.26
C GLY A 514 -5.96 16.48 -3.35
N GLN A 515 -5.10 17.38 -3.82
CA GLN A 515 -4.07 17.95 -2.95
C GLN A 515 -4.66 18.97 -1.97
N THR A 516 -4.11 19.03 -0.77
CA THR A 516 -4.62 19.84 0.35
C THR A 516 -4.77 21.32 -0.01
N GLY A 517 -3.85 21.85 -0.81
CA GLY A 517 -3.84 23.28 -1.20
C GLY A 517 -4.47 23.57 -2.56
N THR A 518 -5.12 22.62 -3.25
CA THR A 518 -5.70 22.87 -4.57
C THR A 518 -6.96 23.73 -4.47
N GLU A 519 -6.97 24.84 -5.18
CA GLU A 519 -8.05 25.81 -5.28
C GLU A 519 -8.53 25.97 -6.73
N ARG A 520 -9.63 26.69 -6.93
CA ARG A 520 -10.21 27.00 -8.25
C ARG A 520 -9.17 27.61 -9.21
N ARG A 521 -8.39 28.59 -8.76
CA ARG A 521 -7.37 29.28 -9.59
C ARG A 521 -6.33 28.32 -10.17
N HIS A 522 -6.00 27.23 -9.44
CA HIS A 522 -5.03 26.24 -9.91
C HIS A 522 -5.61 25.39 -11.05
N VAL A 523 -6.90 25.04 -10.94
CA VAL A 523 -7.60 24.25 -11.95
C VAL A 523 -7.83 25.08 -13.21
N GLU A 524 -8.23 26.34 -13.07
CA GLU A 524 -8.38 27.29 -14.18
C GLU A 524 -7.04 27.55 -14.90
N ALA A 525 -5.98 27.85 -14.16
CA ALA A 525 -4.65 28.04 -14.73
C ALA A 525 -4.08 26.78 -15.40
N ALA A 526 -4.45 25.59 -14.90
CA ALA A 526 -4.08 24.33 -15.54
C ALA A 526 -4.79 24.15 -16.88
N TRP A 527 -6.09 24.50 -16.97
CA TRP A 527 -6.84 24.44 -18.22
C TRP A 527 -6.29 25.44 -19.26
N ASP A 528 -6.06 26.69 -18.88
CA ASP A 528 -5.44 27.70 -19.75
C ASP A 528 -4.11 27.20 -20.33
N LEU A 529 -3.30 26.53 -19.50
CA LEU A 529 -2.04 25.95 -19.96
C LEU A 529 -2.26 24.80 -20.94
N ILE A 530 -3.25 23.94 -20.69
CA ILE A 530 -3.58 22.81 -21.56
C ILE A 530 -4.02 23.30 -22.93
N GLU A 531 -4.98 24.25 -23.00
CA GLU A 531 -5.46 24.82 -24.27
C GLU A 531 -4.33 25.52 -25.04
N LYS A 532 -3.57 26.37 -24.36
CA LYS A 532 -2.43 27.06 -24.96
C LYS A 532 -1.41 26.10 -25.54
N THR A 533 -1.05 25.06 -24.79
CA THR A 533 -0.06 24.07 -25.25
C THR A 533 -0.59 23.25 -26.43
N ALA A 534 -1.87 22.90 -26.44
CA ALA A 534 -2.51 22.22 -27.57
C ALA A 534 -2.52 23.09 -28.83
N ALA A 535 -2.88 24.39 -28.71
CA ALA A 535 -2.85 25.33 -29.82
C ALA A 535 -1.43 25.53 -30.41
N GLU A 536 -0.41 25.60 -29.55
CA GLU A 536 1.00 25.68 -29.98
C GLU A 536 1.46 24.42 -30.73
N LEU A 537 1.00 23.24 -30.29
CA LEU A 537 1.28 21.97 -30.97
C LEU A 537 0.62 21.89 -32.35
N HIS A 538 -0.64 22.34 -32.47
CA HIS A 538 -1.33 22.40 -33.76
C HIS A 538 -0.62 23.29 -34.77
N GLN A 539 -0.05 24.42 -34.34
CA GLN A 539 0.71 25.31 -35.24
C GLN A 539 2.04 24.70 -35.72
N ARG A 540 2.59 23.71 -35.01
CA ARG A 540 3.86 23.05 -35.37
C ARG A 540 3.64 21.80 -36.22
N SER A 541 2.43 21.24 -36.21
CA SER A 541 2.08 20.08 -37.04
C SER A 541 1.67 20.61 -38.43
N PRO A 542 2.38 20.27 -39.52
CA PRO A 542 2.10 20.79 -40.85
C PRO A 542 0.76 20.30 -41.44
#